data_9de2e63d7e9205d49befe156f5d72095
#
_entry.id   9de2e63d7e9205d49befe156f5d72095
#
_cell.length_a   1.000
_cell.length_b   1.000
_cell.length_c   1.000
_cell.angle_alpha   90.00
_cell.angle_beta   90.00
_cell.angle_gamma   90.00
#
_symmetry.space_group_name_H-M   'P 1'
#
loop_
_entity.id
_entity.type
_entity.pdbx_description
1 polymer ?
#
loop_
_entity_poly.entity_id
_entity_poly.type
_entity_poly.pdbx_seq_one_letter_code
_entity_poly.pdbx_strand_id
1 'polypeptide(L)'
;MSRLKKVMKGRKGTFLLLGAAVLLLAGSAVGSARAALTYYSENYTAQMEMYDIGVTLVEESAKGSKDISSRDYAGSDDAWKQNQGALLTDMLDETDGKLVAGRNYKEALSVKNSGNIDEYVRVRIYKSWKNEDGSKETTLAPSLIELNLTRNGWIVDENASTEERTVLYWPSVLKVGESTPAFSDTLKIDNS
;
A
#
# COMPACT_ATOMS: atom_id res chain seq x y z
N MET A 1 76.79 -17.44 6.71
CA MET A 1 76.51 -16.03 7.06
C MET A 1 77.34 -14.96 6.32
N SER A 2 78.35 -15.30 5.54
CA SER A 2 79.24 -14.29 4.91
C SER A 2 78.76 -13.73 3.53
N ARG A 3 77.87 -14.40 2.83
CA ARG A 3 77.39 -13.94 1.50
C ARG A 3 76.31 -12.83 1.54
N LEU A 4 75.47 -12.80 2.57
CA LEU A 4 74.47 -11.74 2.74
C LEU A 4 75.10 -10.37 3.11
N LYS A 5 76.22 -10.36 3.81
CA LYS A 5 76.93 -9.11 4.15
C LYS A 5 77.59 -8.41 2.96
N LYS A 6 77.88 -9.14 1.90
CA LYS A 6 78.54 -8.58 0.70
C LYS A 6 77.53 -7.92 -0.26
N VAL A 7 76.30 -8.38 -0.30
CA VAL A 7 75.22 -7.80 -1.13
C VAL A 7 74.70 -6.46 -0.54
N MET A 8 74.78 -6.31 0.75
CA MET A 8 74.28 -5.08 1.43
C MET A 8 75.26 -3.88 1.31
N LYS A 9 76.50 -4.04 0.82
CA LYS A 9 77.51 -3.00 0.74
C LYS A 9 77.55 -2.20 -0.55
N GLY A 10 76.69 -2.49 -1.52
CA GLY A 10 76.65 -1.80 -2.83
C GLY A 10 75.29 -1.14 -3.05
N ARG A 11 75.28 -0.01 -3.75
CA ARG A 11 74.05 0.73 -4.16
C ARG A 11 72.99 -0.21 -4.78
N LYS A 12 73.39 -1.28 -5.46
CA LYS A 12 72.50 -2.28 -6.05
C LYS A 12 71.75 -3.12 -5.01
N GLY A 13 72.35 -3.41 -3.86
CA GLY A 13 71.69 -4.13 -2.77
C GLY A 13 70.59 -3.32 -2.10
N THR A 14 70.79 -2.01 -1.96
CA THR A 14 69.78 -1.11 -1.39
C THR A 14 68.57 -1.00 -2.30
N PHE A 15 68.72 -0.92 -3.63
CA PHE A 15 67.64 -0.91 -4.58
C PHE A 15 66.86 -2.21 -4.61
N LEU A 16 67.52 -3.34 -4.44
CA LEU A 16 66.93 -4.67 -4.41
C LEU A 16 66.05 -4.85 -3.14
N LEU A 17 66.57 -4.38 -1.99
CA LEU A 17 65.82 -4.37 -0.74
C LEU A 17 64.60 -3.43 -0.82
N LEU A 18 64.76 -2.25 -1.41
CA LEU A 18 63.65 -1.30 -1.59
C LEU A 18 62.58 -1.86 -2.48
N GLY A 19 62.98 -2.50 -3.61
CA GLY A 19 62.01 -3.19 -4.52
C GLY A 19 61.27 -4.32 -3.85
N ALA A 20 61.96 -5.13 -3.01
CA ALA A 20 61.31 -6.20 -2.27
C ALA A 20 60.32 -5.65 -1.21
N ALA A 21 60.66 -4.54 -0.52
CA ALA A 21 59.78 -3.90 0.43
C ALA A 21 58.51 -3.34 -0.22
N VAL A 22 58.63 -2.71 -1.38
CA VAL A 22 57.47 -2.23 -2.17
C VAL A 22 56.57 -3.35 -2.60
N LEU A 23 57.11 -4.46 -3.07
CA LEU A 23 56.33 -5.66 -3.47
C LEU A 23 55.61 -6.29 -2.27
N LEU A 24 56.23 -6.35 -1.10
CA LEU A 24 55.59 -6.85 0.12
C LEU A 24 54.47 -5.92 0.60
N LEU A 25 54.66 -4.60 0.54
CA LEU A 25 53.66 -3.63 0.91
C LEU A 25 52.46 -3.69 -0.07
N ALA A 26 52.69 -3.79 -1.38
CA ALA A 26 51.64 -3.91 -2.35
C ALA A 26 50.87 -5.22 -2.16
N GLY A 27 51.56 -6.34 -1.94
CA GLY A 27 50.93 -7.64 -1.69
C GLY A 27 50.08 -7.68 -0.40
N SER A 28 50.53 -7.02 0.66
CA SER A 28 49.81 -6.98 1.92
C SER A 28 48.55 -6.09 1.83
N ALA A 29 48.60 -4.96 1.11
CA ALA A 29 47.50 -4.05 0.93
C ALA A 29 46.37 -4.73 0.09
N VAL A 30 46.72 -5.48 -0.94
CA VAL A 30 45.72 -6.24 -1.76
C VAL A 30 45.17 -7.42 -0.98
N GLY A 31 45.96 -8.11 -0.19
CA GLY A 31 45.48 -9.20 0.67
C GLY A 31 44.51 -8.76 1.75
N SER A 32 44.82 -7.64 2.42
CA SER A 32 43.91 -7.08 3.47
C SER A 32 42.62 -6.51 2.91
N ALA A 33 42.66 -5.89 1.71
CA ALA A 33 41.45 -5.37 1.06
C ALA A 33 40.51 -6.52 0.61
N ARG A 34 41.08 -7.63 0.09
CA ARG A 34 40.27 -8.82 -0.25
C ARG A 34 39.69 -9.49 1.00
N ALA A 35 40.47 -9.65 2.05
CA ALA A 35 39.97 -10.24 3.31
C ALA A 35 38.86 -9.39 3.95
N ALA A 36 38.97 -8.05 3.92
CA ALA A 36 37.93 -7.14 4.41
C ALA A 36 36.66 -7.25 3.55
N LEU A 37 36.78 -7.26 2.22
CA LEU A 37 35.64 -7.42 1.31
C LEU A 37 34.94 -8.77 1.48
N THR A 38 35.67 -9.86 1.64
CA THR A 38 35.11 -11.19 1.85
C THR A 38 34.41 -11.30 3.21
N TYR A 39 34.98 -10.70 4.26
CA TYR A 39 34.38 -10.70 5.61
C TYR A 39 33.06 -9.91 5.66
N TYR A 40 32.96 -8.79 4.93
CA TYR A 40 31.72 -8.01 4.86
C TYR A 40 30.68 -8.61 3.90
N SER A 41 31.06 -9.41 2.92
CA SER A 41 30.11 -10.01 1.96
C SER A 41 29.45 -11.29 2.49
N GLU A 42 30.06 -12.01 3.40
CA GLU A 42 29.50 -13.29 3.90
C GLU A 42 28.42 -13.12 4.98
N ASN A 43 28.27 -11.94 5.60
CA ASN A 43 27.33 -11.71 6.69
C ASN A 43 26.20 -10.70 6.41
N TYR A 44 26.08 -10.19 5.17
CA TYR A 44 24.96 -9.33 4.79
C TYR A 44 23.92 -10.15 4.05
N THR A 45 23.14 -10.93 4.77
CA THR A 45 21.78 -11.27 4.34
C THR A 45 20.91 -10.07 4.64
N ALA A 46 20.79 -9.13 3.71
CA ALA A 46 19.74 -8.14 3.75
C ALA A 46 18.43 -8.89 3.51
N GLN A 47 17.72 -9.28 4.56
CA GLN A 47 16.32 -9.63 4.47
C GLN A 47 15.57 -8.32 4.23
N MET A 48 15.27 -8.03 2.97
CA MET A 48 14.29 -7.02 2.62
C MET A 48 12.91 -7.64 2.80
N GLU A 49 12.25 -7.37 3.92
CA GLU A 49 10.82 -7.60 4.03
C GLU A 49 10.12 -6.53 3.19
N MET A 50 9.48 -6.96 2.10
CA MET A 50 8.63 -6.08 1.31
C MET A 50 7.24 -6.08 1.93
N TYR A 51 6.78 -4.89 2.31
CA TYR A 51 5.44 -4.70 2.85
C TYR A 51 4.48 -4.34 1.72
N ASP A 52 3.39 -5.08 1.66
CA ASP A 52 2.28 -4.80 0.77
C ASP A 52 1.15 -4.16 1.59
N ILE A 53 0.81 -2.92 1.25
CA ILE A 53 -0.32 -2.20 1.83
C ILE A 53 -1.52 -2.45 0.93
N GLY A 54 -2.64 -2.93 1.47
CA GLY A 54 -3.78 -3.26 0.63
C GLY A 54 -5.11 -3.19 1.37
N VAL A 55 -6.09 -2.56 0.73
CA VAL A 55 -7.47 -2.52 1.21
C VAL A 55 -8.45 -2.91 0.13
N THR A 56 -9.43 -3.70 0.49
CA THR A 56 -10.53 -4.12 -0.37
C THR A 56 -11.86 -3.62 0.20
N LEU A 57 -12.65 -2.96 -0.63
CA LEU A 57 -14.04 -2.61 -0.31
C LEU A 57 -14.92 -3.84 -0.56
N VAL A 58 -15.66 -4.23 0.45
CA VAL A 58 -16.54 -5.40 0.42
C VAL A 58 -18.00 -4.95 0.57
N GLU A 59 -18.86 -5.40 -0.33
CA GLU A 59 -20.31 -5.21 -0.30
C GLU A 59 -20.97 -6.50 0.16
N GLU A 60 -21.88 -6.41 1.13
CA GLU A 60 -22.72 -7.52 1.58
C GLU A 60 -24.09 -7.44 0.94
N SER A 61 -24.50 -8.47 0.26
CA SER A 61 -25.82 -8.63 -0.35
C SER A 61 -26.52 -9.89 0.15
N ALA A 62 -27.76 -10.10 -0.27
CA ALA A 62 -28.48 -11.36 0.01
C ALA A 62 -27.82 -12.59 -0.62
N LYS A 63 -26.97 -12.38 -1.65
CA LYS A 63 -26.21 -13.44 -2.34
C LYS A 63 -24.85 -13.73 -1.67
N GLY A 64 -24.48 -12.96 -0.64
CA GLY A 64 -23.21 -13.08 0.09
C GLY A 64 -22.34 -11.82 0.00
N SER A 65 -21.08 -11.93 0.44
CA SER A 65 -20.11 -10.86 0.39
C SER A 65 -19.39 -10.86 -0.96
N LYS A 66 -19.14 -9.67 -1.52
CA LYS A 66 -18.47 -9.45 -2.79
C LYS A 66 -17.40 -8.38 -2.68
N ASP A 67 -16.21 -8.68 -3.17
CA ASP A 67 -15.14 -7.70 -3.31
C ASP A 67 -15.47 -6.75 -4.48
N ILE A 68 -15.64 -5.46 -4.19
CA ILE A 68 -16.03 -4.46 -5.17
C ILE A 68 -14.84 -3.75 -5.76
N SER A 69 -13.93 -3.27 -4.92
CA SER A 69 -12.76 -2.55 -5.36
C SER A 69 -11.59 -2.79 -4.43
N SER A 70 -10.39 -2.73 -4.96
CA SER A 70 -9.17 -2.83 -4.17
C SER A 70 -8.19 -1.70 -4.50
N ARG A 71 -7.35 -1.38 -3.54
CA ARG A 71 -6.23 -0.48 -3.72
C ARG A 71 -5.04 -1.04 -2.97
N ASP A 72 -4.06 -1.51 -3.73
CA ASP A 72 -2.92 -2.24 -3.21
C ASP A 72 -1.61 -1.57 -3.65
N TYR A 73 -0.67 -1.44 -2.73
CA TYR A 73 0.71 -1.06 -3.01
C TYR A 73 1.59 -2.25 -2.73
N ALA A 74 2.17 -2.82 -3.77
CA ALA A 74 3.14 -3.88 -3.66
C ALA A 74 4.55 -3.28 -3.66
N GLY A 75 5.28 -3.46 -2.57
CA GLY A 75 6.65 -2.96 -2.44
C GLY A 75 7.61 -3.50 -3.49
N SER A 76 7.33 -4.70 -4.06
CA SER A 76 8.10 -5.27 -5.15
C SER A 76 8.03 -4.48 -6.45
N ASP A 77 6.90 -3.83 -6.71
CA ASP A 77 6.60 -3.16 -7.97
C ASP A 77 6.76 -1.64 -7.87
N ASP A 78 6.93 -1.11 -6.65
CA ASP A 78 6.96 0.33 -6.32
C ASP A 78 5.77 1.11 -6.95
N ALA A 79 4.60 0.48 -6.99
CA ALA A 79 3.44 1.01 -7.68
C ALA A 79 2.12 0.68 -6.97
N TRP A 80 1.17 1.60 -7.07
CA TRP A 80 -0.21 1.36 -6.67
C TRP A 80 -0.98 0.63 -7.76
N LYS A 81 -1.61 -0.47 -7.39
CA LYS A 81 -2.60 -1.17 -8.22
C LYS A 81 -3.99 -0.84 -7.69
N GLN A 82 -4.94 -0.60 -8.61
CA GLN A 82 -6.31 -0.31 -8.27
C GLN A 82 -7.24 -1.14 -9.15
N ASN A 83 -8.25 -1.73 -8.52
CA ASN A 83 -9.37 -2.34 -9.20
C ASN A 83 -10.63 -1.57 -8.80
N GLN A 84 -11.53 -1.34 -9.75
CA GLN A 84 -12.79 -0.62 -9.54
C GLN A 84 -13.95 -1.50 -9.98
N GLY A 85 -14.98 -1.56 -9.15
CA GLY A 85 -16.23 -2.24 -9.45
C GLY A 85 -17.44 -1.33 -9.21
N ALA A 86 -18.58 -1.78 -9.64
CA ALA A 86 -19.86 -1.10 -9.41
C ALA A 86 -20.53 -1.66 -8.17
N LEU A 87 -21.09 -0.77 -7.35
CA LEU A 87 -21.92 -1.11 -6.20
C LEU A 87 -23.35 -1.47 -6.66
N LEU A 88 -24.09 -2.12 -5.78
CA LEU A 88 -25.52 -2.46 -5.96
C LEU A 88 -25.83 -3.40 -7.14
N THR A 89 -24.85 -3.95 -7.82
CA THR A 89 -25.09 -4.75 -9.03
C THR A 89 -26.07 -5.88 -8.80
N ASP A 90 -25.93 -6.59 -7.67
CA ASP A 90 -26.81 -7.73 -7.34
C ASP A 90 -28.23 -7.31 -6.94
N MET A 91 -28.42 -6.06 -6.50
CA MET A 91 -29.70 -5.51 -6.05
C MET A 91 -30.46 -4.80 -7.17
N LEU A 92 -29.75 -4.36 -8.20
CA LEU A 92 -30.31 -3.68 -9.36
C LEU A 92 -30.75 -4.64 -10.45
N ASP A 93 -30.37 -5.93 -10.39
CA ASP A 93 -30.82 -6.96 -11.36
C ASP A 93 -32.36 -7.03 -11.49
N GLU A 94 -33.09 -6.79 -10.37
CA GLU A 94 -34.54 -6.80 -10.32
C GLU A 94 -35.19 -5.55 -10.96
N THR A 95 -34.43 -4.52 -11.25
CA THR A 95 -34.87 -3.20 -11.71
C THR A 95 -34.23 -2.77 -13.04
N ASP A 96 -33.74 -3.70 -13.84
CA ASP A 96 -33.04 -3.44 -15.11
C ASP A 96 -31.84 -2.46 -14.91
N GLY A 97 -31.14 -2.60 -13.81
CA GLY A 97 -29.96 -1.78 -13.49
C GLY A 97 -30.27 -0.35 -13.04
N LYS A 98 -31.54 -0.02 -12.72
CA LYS A 98 -31.95 1.35 -12.33
C LYS A 98 -32.33 1.44 -10.86
N LEU A 99 -31.86 2.51 -10.22
CA LEU A 99 -32.33 2.90 -8.89
C LEU A 99 -33.75 3.47 -8.97
N VAL A 100 -34.61 3.00 -8.07
CA VAL A 100 -36.00 3.47 -7.97
C VAL A 100 -36.09 4.43 -6.78
N ALA A 101 -36.53 5.67 -7.00
CA ALA A 101 -36.71 6.64 -5.94
C ALA A 101 -37.72 6.14 -4.90
N GLY A 102 -37.46 6.44 -3.62
CA GLY A 102 -38.24 5.98 -2.48
C GLY A 102 -37.99 4.55 -2.02
N ARG A 103 -37.28 3.72 -2.81
CA ARG A 103 -36.94 2.34 -2.45
C ARG A 103 -35.67 2.30 -1.59
N ASN A 104 -35.68 1.48 -0.52
CA ASN A 104 -34.49 1.18 0.26
C ASN A 104 -33.74 0.00 -0.36
N TYR A 105 -32.44 0.18 -0.54
CA TYR A 105 -31.51 -0.88 -0.96
C TYR A 105 -30.60 -1.23 0.22
N LYS A 106 -30.41 -2.51 0.48
CA LYS A 106 -29.47 -2.96 1.51
C LYS A 106 -28.04 -2.76 1.00
N GLU A 107 -27.39 -1.70 1.48
CA GLU A 107 -26.04 -1.32 1.08
C GLU A 107 -25.10 -1.39 2.29
N ALA A 108 -24.64 -2.60 2.60
CA ALA A 108 -23.76 -2.85 3.71
C ALA A 108 -22.31 -2.94 3.22
N LEU A 109 -21.54 -1.90 3.45
CA LEU A 109 -20.17 -1.75 2.99
C LEU A 109 -19.18 -1.86 4.14
N SER A 110 -18.16 -2.68 3.98
CA SER A 110 -17.04 -2.85 4.91
C SER A 110 -15.69 -2.77 4.19
N VAL A 111 -14.60 -2.67 4.95
CA VAL A 111 -13.23 -2.66 4.41
C VAL A 111 -12.48 -3.84 4.99
N LYS A 112 -11.82 -4.60 4.12
CA LYS A 112 -10.92 -5.70 4.46
C LYS A 112 -9.48 -5.26 4.24
N ASN A 113 -8.59 -5.58 5.18
CA ASN A 113 -7.16 -5.50 4.96
C ASN A 113 -6.72 -6.66 4.07
N SER A 114 -6.37 -6.36 2.82
CA SER A 114 -5.87 -7.31 1.82
C SER A 114 -4.33 -7.30 1.70
N GLY A 115 -3.65 -6.43 2.46
CA GLY A 115 -2.20 -6.35 2.52
C GLY A 115 -1.56 -7.41 3.42
N ASN A 116 -0.27 -7.27 3.67
CA ASN A 116 0.50 -8.15 4.54
C ASN A 116 1.01 -7.47 5.83
N ILE A 117 0.56 -6.23 6.09
CA ILE A 117 0.83 -5.48 7.33
C ILE A 117 -0.46 -4.96 7.95
N ASP A 118 -0.41 -4.67 9.22
CA ASP A 118 -1.51 -4.00 9.94
C ASP A 118 -1.61 -2.54 9.51
N GLU A 119 -2.83 -2.04 9.27
CA GLU A 119 -3.04 -0.70 8.67
C GLU A 119 -4.14 0.10 9.37
N TYR A 120 -4.07 1.44 9.19
CA TYR A 120 -5.17 2.35 9.51
C TYR A 120 -5.99 2.63 8.25
N VAL A 121 -7.31 2.59 8.40
CA VAL A 121 -8.25 2.71 7.27
C VAL A 121 -9.01 4.02 7.32
N ARG A 122 -9.07 4.67 6.16
CA ARG A 122 -9.92 5.82 5.90
C ARG A 122 -10.78 5.59 4.67
N VAL A 123 -12.08 5.84 4.78
CA VAL A 123 -13.03 5.79 3.67
C VAL A 123 -13.44 7.21 3.28
N ARG A 124 -13.52 7.47 1.99
CA ARG A 124 -14.09 8.68 1.43
C ARG A 124 -15.25 8.30 0.53
N ILE A 125 -16.43 8.76 0.85
CA ILE A 125 -17.64 8.53 0.08
C ILE A 125 -17.94 9.81 -0.69
N TYR A 126 -18.09 9.71 -1.99
CA TYR A 126 -18.51 10.81 -2.85
C TYR A 126 -19.90 10.51 -3.41
N LYS A 127 -20.79 11.52 -3.34
CA LYS A 127 -22.16 11.47 -3.85
C LYS A 127 -22.35 12.61 -4.84
N SER A 128 -22.77 12.29 -6.04
CA SER A 128 -23.10 13.30 -7.05
C SER A 128 -24.04 12.72 -8.08
N TRP A 129 -24.81 13.56 -8.72
CA TRP A 129 -25.63 13.22 -9.87
C TRP A 129 -24.87 13.42 -11.16
N LYS A 130 -25.19 12.62 -12.17
CA LYS A 130 -24.63 12.74 -13.51
C LYS A 130 -25.73 12.70 -14.53
N ASN A 131 -25.59 13.53 -15.56
CA ASN A 131 -26.41 13.50 -16.77
C ASN A 131 -26.10 12.27 -17.64
N GLU A 132 -26.93 11.98 -18.62
CA GLU A 132 -26.72 10.87 -19.57
C GLU A 132 -25.40 10.99 -20.35
N ASP A 133 -24.92 12.21 -20.59
CA ASP A 133 -23.64 12.48 -21.26
C ASP A 133 -22.41 12.31 -20.33
N GLY A 134 -22.64 11.96 -19.03
CA GLY A 134 -21.60 11.79 -18.02
C GLY A 134 -21.15 13.09 -17.34
N SER A 135 -21.67 14.24 -17.76
CA SER A 135 -21.40 15.52 -17.08
C SER A 135 -22.07 15.56 -15.70
N LYS A 136 -21.56 16.39 -14.81
CA LYS A 136 -22.12 16.54 -13.46
C LYS A 136 -23.45 17.29 -13.55
N GLU A 137 -24.51 16.67 -12.96
CA GLU A 137 -25.77 17.33 -12.75
C GLU A 137 -25.74 18.15 -11.45
N THR A 138 -26.13 19.43 -11.52
CA THR A 138 -26.04 20.37 -10.40
C THR A 138 -27.38 20.88 -9.91
N THR A 139 -28.47 20.55 -10.59
CA THR A 139 -29.82 20.94 -10.16
C THR A 139 -30.40 20.02 -9.10
N LEU A 140 -29.91 18.77 -9.04
CA LEU A 140 -30.28 17.80 -8.02
C LEU A 140 -29.33 17.85 -6.84
N ALA A 141 -29.85 18.03 -5.64
CA ALA A 141 -29.06 18.08 -4.42
C ALA A 141 -28.43 16.71 -4.11
N PRO A 142 -27.13 16.64 -3.73
CA PRO A 142 -26.50 15.39 -3.30
C PRO A 142 -27.15 14.77 -2.07
N SER A 143 -27.86 15.56 -1.25
CA SER A 143 -28.59 15.11 -0.06
C SER A 143 -29.74 14.15 -0.38
N LEU A 144 -30.29 14.19 -1.62
CA LEU A 144 -31.28 13.23 -2.08
C LEU A 144 -30.74 11.81 -2.16
N ILE A 145 -29.42 11.63 -2.19
CA ILE A 145 -28.76 10.33 -2.08
C ILE A 145 -28.55 10.05 -0.58
N GLU A 146 -29.50 9.38 0.03
CA GLU A 146 -29.46 9.00 1.44
C GLU A 146 -28.66 7.71 1.60
N LEU A 147 -27.48 7.79 2.21
CA LEU A 147 -26.69 6.64 2.62
C LEU A 147 -26.70 6.58 4.14
N ASN A 148 -27.33 5.54 4.71
CA ASN A 148 -27.37 5.39 6.15
C ASN A 148 -26.02 4.87 6.68
N LEU A 149 -25.28 5.77 7.36
CA LEU A 149 -24.02 5.44 8.00
C LEU A 149 -24.29 4.91 9.41
N THR A 150 -24.11 3.63 9.61
CA THR A 150 -24.41 2.92 10.89
C THR A 150 -23.48 3.32 12.01
N ARG A 151 -22.37 3.98 11.69
CA ARG A 151 -21.28 4.34 12.61
C ARG A 151 -20.60 3.17 13.33
N ASN A 152 -21.07 1.98 13.39
CA ASN A 152 -20.51 0.74 13.95
C ASN A 152 -19.05 0.83 14.47
N GLY A 153 -18.69 1.87 15.22
CA GLY A 153 -17.34 2.20 15.65
C GLY A 153 -16.57 3.13 14.72
N TRP A 154 -17.06 3.44 13.51
CA TRP A 154 -16.47 4.40 12.61
C TRP A 154 -16.68 5.84 13.08
N ILE A 155 -15.69 6.70 12.84
CA ILE A 155 -15.70 8.12 13.19
C ILE A 155 -15.85 8.94 11.92
N VAL A 156 -16.89 9.80 11.88
CA VAL A 156 -17.06 10.77 10.79
C VAL A 156 -16.19 12.00 11.09
N ASP A 157 -15.39 12.40 10.13
CA ASP A 157 -14.65 13.67 10.19
C ASP A 157 -15.51 14.77 9.57
N GLU A 158 -16.21 15.50 10.43
CA GLU A 158 -17.09 16.59 10.00
C GLU A 158 -16.32 17.73 9.33
N ASN A 159 -15.06 17.98 9.72
CA ASN A 159 -14.25 19.05 9.16
C ASN A 159 -13.76 18.71 7.74
N ALA A 160 -13.54 17.43 7.45
CA ALA A 160 -13.14 16.96 6.13
C ALA A 160 -14.33 16.59 5.23
N SER A 161 -15.55 16.60 5.77
CA SER A 161 -16.79 16.26 5.05
C SER A 161 -17.44 17.50 4.42
N THR A 162 -18.20 17.28 3.35
CA THR A 162 -19.01 18.27 2.63
C THR A 162 -20.33 17.61 2.23
N GLU A 163 -21.26 18.32 1.63
CA GLU A 163 -22.52 17.73 1.12
C GLU A 163 -22.30 16.58 0.14
N GLU A 164 -21.24 16.67 -0.68
CA GLU A 164 -20.89 15.67 -1.69
C GLU A 164 -19.89 14.64 -1.20
N ARG A 165 -19.21 14.88 -0.07
CA ARG A 165 -18.13 14.04 0.43
C ARG A 165 -18.28 13.76 1.91
N THR A 166 -18.30 12.50 2.28
CA THR A 166 -18.20 12.07 3.68
C THR A 166 -16.87 11.37 3.89
N VAL A 167 -16.17 11.71 4.97
CA VAL A 167 -14.89 11.08 5.35
C VAL A 167 -15.07 10.33 6.65
N LEU A 168 -14.69 9.07 6.67
CA LEU A 168 -14.78 8.15 7.79
C LEU A 168 -13.41 7.59 8.13
N TYR A 169 -13.13 7.44 9.43
CA TYR A 169 -11.94 6.77 9.94
C TYR A 169 -12.33 5.56 10.77
N TRP A 170 -11.64 4.46 10.56
CA TRP A 170 -11.65 3.34 11.49
C TRP A 170 -10.67 3.65 12.63
N PRO A 171 -11.11 3.69 13.92
CA PRO A 171 -10.31 4.22 15.02
C PRO A 171 -9.20 3.28 15.50
N SER A 172 -9.22 2.03 15.06
CA SER A 172 -8.27 1.01 15.46
C SER A 172 -7.43 0.53 14.30
N VAL A 173 -6.30 -0.09 14.59
CA VAL A 173 -5.50 -0.81 13.60
C VAL A 173 -6.32 -1.99 13.08
N LEU A 174 -6.42 -2.13 11.77
CA LEU A 174 -7.04 -3.27 11.09
C LEU A 174 -5.94 -4.29 10.78
N LYS A 175 -6.03 -5.45 11.39
CA LYS A 175 -5.04 -6.51 11.21
C LYS A 175 -5.15 -7.17 9.86
N VAL A 176 -4.05 -7.77 9.42
CA VAL A 176 -3.97 -8.53 8.17
C VAL A 176 -5.12 -9.54 8.06
N GLY A 177 -5.85 -9.48 6.96
CA GLY A 177 -6.98 -10.38 6.68
C GLY A 177 -8.28 -10.08 7.43
N GLU A 178 -8.27 -9.14 8.40
CA GLU A 178 -9.49 -8.74 9.12
C GLU A 178 -10.32 -7.75 8.29
N SER A 179 -11.60 -7.71 8.59
CA SER A 179 -12.56 -6.75 8.04
C SER A 179 -13.12 -5.86 9.13
N THR A 180 -13.38 -4.60 8.79
CA THR A 180 -14.12 -3.70 9.68
C THR A 180 -15.59 -4.12 9.74
N PRO A 181 -16.33 -3.72 10.78
CA PRO A 181 -17.78 -3.68 10.71
C PRO A 181 -18.26 -2.79 9.55
N ALA A 182 -19.44 -3.09 9.01
CA ALA A 182 -20.03 -2.28 7.95
C ALA A 182 -20.24 -0.83 8.40
N PHE A 183 -19.83 0.13 7.58
CA PHE A 183 -20.02 1.56 7.84
C PHE A 183 -21.33 2.12 7.28
N SER A 184 -22.02 1.35 6.43
CA SER A 184 -23.34 1.64 5.90
C SER A 184 -24.25 0.42 5.99
N ASP A 185 -25.55 0.60 5.89
CA ASP A 185 -26.54 -0.49 5.86
C ASP A 185 -27.60 -0.34 4.78
N THR A 186 -27.96 0.90 4.44
CA THR A 186 -28.98 1.17 3.41
C THR A 186 -28.62 2.37 2.55
N LEU A 187 -29.04 2.30 1.31
CA LEU A 187 -29.06 3.41 0.36
C LEU A 187 -30.48 3.63 -0.11
N LYS A 188 -30.91 4.88 -0.19
CA LYS A 188 -32.20 5.29 -0.74
C LYS A 188 -32.03 6.58 -1.54
N ILE A 189 -32.78 6.70 -2.60
CA ILE A 189 -32.97 7.97 -3.30
C ILE A 189 -34.26 8.60 -2.79
N ASP A 190 -34.16 9.78 -2.18
CA ASP A 190 -35.33 10.53 -1.75
C ASP A 190 -36.14 10.97 -2.97
N ASN A 191 -37.46 10.95 -2.85
CA ASN A 191 -38.41 11.28 -3.91
C ASN A 191 -39.21 12.56 -3.63
N SER A 192 -38.76 13.37 -2.62
CA SER A 192 -39.41 14.64 -2.26
C SER A 192 -39.08 15.77 -3.23
#